data_e3f566775533eb52e8b1866c91360dbb
#
_entry.id   e3f566775533eb52e8b1866c91360dbb
#
_cell.length_a   1.000
_cell.length_b   1.000
_cell.length_c   1.000
_cell.angle_alpha   90.00
_cell.angle_beta   90.00
_cell.angle_gamma   90.00
#
_symmetry.space_group_name_H-M   'P 1'
#
loop_
_entity.id
_entity.type
_entity.pdbx_description
1 polymer ?
#
loop_
_entity_poly.entity_id
_entity_poly.type
_entity_poly.pdbx_seq_one_letter_code
_entity_poly.pdbx_strand_id
1 'polypeptide(L)'
;MAFRDHLKRVKTDSRKLNDFNGLPAISISNSEHPSILDGFDSNINCKLALDVCQIPVIADTLEIEENEISDLISFGISNPKEPKLIPQSDATVLENCIDDVDLSKLPIPQYFPIDAGKYLTSAMVFVMEEGISNASFHRMLVLEKDQMAIRIVPRHLHKIIHKNRGIGESTKIAIVMGADPLVLLSAAISFDFDCEEIKVAAAMHNEGYGGDLEVVKLENGVIVPAHAEFIMVAEILVTDTAEGPFVDITGTKDKIRSQPIVKIEKIYHRSNPYFHALIPAGIEHQTLMGLPRTPTIKNEVNKVTKCIDVRLMKAGSGWLSATVSIEKCSDLDAKNAIDATFRGHPSLKKVVIVDADINIGNGDDVEWAVLTRSQPDKDYYIFKNQKGSSLDPTRYPDGTTSKIGIDATIPHGMDKSEYLNHR
;
A
#
# COMPACT_ATOMS: atom_id res chain seq x y z
N MET A 1 -10.23 9.41 13.93
CA MET A 1 -11.22 8.69 13.08
C MET A 1 -10.90 7.20 13.12
N ALA A 2 -11.90 6.32 13.13
CA ALA A 2 -11.70 4.88 13.05
C ALA A 2 -12.10 4.36 11.65
N PHE A 3 -11.67 3.14 11.30
CA PHE A 3 -12.00 2.46 10.04
C PHE A 3 -13.51 2.52 9.68
N ARG A 4 -14.39 2.18 10.65
CA ARG A 4 -15.84 2.23 10.43
C ARG A 4 -16.42 3.63 10.29
N ASP A 5 -15.76 4.66 10.80
CA ASP A 5 -16.18 6.04 10.64
C ASP A 5 -15.85 6.53 9.22
N HIS A 6 -14.73 6.09 8.66
CA HIS A 6 -14.41 6.24 7.26
C HIS A 6 -15.49 5.60 6.36
N LEU A 7 -15.87 4.34 6.61
CA LEU A 7 -16.92 3.65 5.86
C LEU A 7 -18.31 4.33 5.95
N LYS A 8 -18.60 5.06 7.03
CA LYS A 8 -19.87 5.82 7.16
C LYS A 8 -19.88 7.13 6.36
N ARG A 9 -18.71 7.69 6.07
CA ARG A 9 -18.58 8.96 5.34
C ARG A 9 -18.66 8.80 3.83
N VAL A 10 -18.35 7.62 3.31
CA VAL A 10 -18.34 7.33 1.89
C VAL A 10 -19.54 6.49 1.47
N LYS A 11 -19.92 6.59 0.20
CA LYS A 11 -20.92 5.70 -0.38
C LYS A 11 -20.34 4.27 -0.40
N THR A 12 -21.10 3.31 0.10
CA THR A 12 -20.69 1.89 0.12
C THR A 12 -21.69 1.04 -0.66
N ASP A 13 -21.17 0.03 -1.40
CA ASP A 13 -21.99 -0.99 -2.04
C ASP A 13 -22.17 -2.17 -1.07
N SER A 14 -23.41 -2.45 -0.67
CA SER A 14 -23.73 -3.58 0.20
C SER A 14 -24.24 -4.77 -0.63
N ARG A 15 -23.58 -5.93 -0.48
CA ARG A 15 -23.92 -7.17 -1.18
C ARG A 15 -24.03 -8.32 -0.21
N LYS A 16 -24.93 -9.29 -0.50
CA LYS A 16 -24.96 -10.61 0.17
C LYS A 16 -24.19 -11.57 -0.68
N LEU A 17 -23.22 -12.27 -0.12
CA LEU A 17 -22.51 -13.35 -0.76
C LEU A 17 -22.77 -14.64 -0.02
N ASN A 18 -23.31 -15.62 -0.74
CA ASN A 18 -23.55 -16.96 -0.18
C ASN A 18 -22.27 -17.80 -0.14
N ASP A 19 -21.25 -17.44 -0.92
CA ASP A 19 -19.96 -18.13 -0.92
C ASP A 19 -18.87 -17.20 -1.47
N PHE A 20 -17.82 -16.94 -0.69
CA PHE A 20 -16.68 -16.13 -1.11
C PHE A 20 -15.65 -16.96 -1.93
N ASN A 21 -15.67 -18.28 -1.77
CA ASN A 21 -14.68 -19.20 -2.38
C ASN A 21 -14.91 -19.45 -3.89
N GLY A 22 -15.74 -18.70 -4.55
CA GLY A 22 -16.03 -18.85 -5.99
C GLY A 22 -16.09 -17.57 -6.80
N LEU A 23 -15.91 -16.41 -6.15
CA LEU A 23 -15.93 -15.14 -6.88
C LEU A 23 -14.57 -14.87 -7.50
N PRO A 24 -14.53 -14.49 -8.79
CA PRO A 24 -13.34 -13.85 -9.31
C PRO A 24 -13.15 -12.54 -8.55
N ALA A 25 -12.15 -12.48 -7.68
CA ALA A 25 -11.80 -11.30 -6.87
C ALA A 25 -11.75 -10.00 -7.72
N ILE A 26 -11.33 -10.13 -8.98
CA ILE A 26 -11.24 -9.03 -9.96
C ILE A 26 -12.59 -8.40 -10.28
N SER A 27 -13.71 -9.13 -10.29
CA SER A 27 -15.03 -8.56 -10.63
C SER A 27 -15.62 -7.67 -9.55
N ILE A 28 -15.04 -7.70 -8.34
CA ILE A 28 -15.44 -6.87 -7.20
C ILE A 28 -14.53 -5.64 -7.09
N SER A 29 -13.26 -5.78 -7.45
CA SER A 29 -12.19 -4.77 -7.34
C SER A 29 -12.29 -3.58 -8.33
N ASN A 30 -13.33 -3.51 -9.15
CA ASN A 30 -13.56 -2.38 -10.08
C ASN A 30 -14.66 -1.43 -9.59
N SER A 31 -15.04 -1.52 -8.32
CA SER A 31 -16.00 -0.61 -7.71
C SER A 31 -15.36 0.77 -7.49
N GLU A 32 -16.10 1.82 -7.80
CA GLU A 32 -15.73 3.20 -7.45
C GLU A 32 -15.93 3.48 -5.95
N HIS A 33 -16.53 2.53 -5.23
CA HIS A 33 -16.89 2.64 -3.83
C HIS A 33 -16.49 1.39 -3.06
N PRO A 34 -16.21 1.48 -1.74
CA PRO A 34 -16.01 0.33 -0.87
C PRO A 34 -17.18 -0.65 -0.94
N SER A 35 -16.87 -1.93 -0.99
CA SER A 35 -17.86 -3.01 -0.98
C SER A 35 -17.93 -3.65 0.39
N ILE A 36 -19.14 -3.75 0.96
CA ILE A 36 -19.43 -4.42 2.22
C ILE A 36 -20.19 -5.72 1.92
N LEU A 37 -19.58 -6.84 2.29
CA LEU A 37 -20.14 -8.17 2.06
C LEU A 37 -20.61 -8.78 3.39
N ASP A 38 -21.85 -9.27 3.39
CA ASP A 38 -22.49 -9.89 4.54
C ASP A 38 -22.86 -11.33 4.22
N GLY A 39 -22.97 -12.19 5.25
CA GLY A 39 -23.43 -13.58 5.08
C GLY A 39 -22.32 -14.62 5.12
N PHE A 40 -21.15 -14.29 5.69
CA PHE A 40 -20.10 -15.29 5.97
C PHE A 40 -20.52 -16.16 7.16
N ASP A 41 -20.33 -17.46 7.02
CA ASP A 41 -20.39 -18.41 8.14
C ASP A 41 -19.12 -18.28 8.98
N SER A 42 -19.10 -17.28 9.82
CA SER A 42 -18.03 -17.07 10.80
C SER A 42 -18.64 -17.04 12.20
N ASN A 43 -17.94 -17.56 13.20
CA ASN A 43 -18.40 -17.53 14.59
C ASN A 43 -18.45 -16.11 15.19
N ILE A 44 -17.89 -15.16 14.45
CA ILE A 44 -17.91 -13.73 14.76
C ILE A 44 -18.89 -13.08 13.76
N ASN A 45 -19.89 -12.36 14.27
CA ASN A 45 -20.81 -11.60 13.39
C ASN A 45 -20.05 -10.49 12.66
N CYS A 46 -19.30 -10.86 11.63
CA CYS A 46 -18.31 -10.05 10.94
C CYS A 46 -18.77 -9.75 9.51
N LYS A 47 -18.54 -8.53 9.05
CA LYS A 47 -18.70 -8.13 7.66
C LYS A 47 -17.36 -8.03 6.97
N LEU A 48 -17.27 -8.40 5.70
CA LEU A 48 -16.07 -8.20 4.91
C LEU A 48 -16.11 -6.81 4.26
N ALA A 49 -15.03 -6.04 4.39
CA ALA A 49 -14.85 -4.75 3.74
C ALA A 49 -13.73 -4.82 2.71
N LEU A 50 -13.99 -4.37 1.49
CA LEU A 50 -13.10 -4.37 0.33
C LEU A 50 -13.01 -2.97 -0.26
N ASP A 51 -11.90 -2.67 -0.92
CA ASP A 51 -11.69 -1.43 -1.70
C ASP A 51 -11.86 -0.14 -0.85
N VAL A 52 -11.48 -0.20 0.41
CA VAL A 52 -11.71 0.88 1.39
C VAL A 52 -10.67 2.02 1.28
N CYS A 53 -9.49 1.74 0.73
CA CYS A 53 -8.38 2.68 0.65
C CYS A 53 -8.03 3.01 -0.82
N GLN A 54 -9.01 3.54 -1.56
CA GLN A 54 -8.82 4.05 -2.92
C GLN A 54 -8.64 5.57 -2.89
N ILE A 55 -7.96 6.14 -3.90
CA ILE A 55 -7.67 7.58 -3.96
C ILE A 55 -8.95 8.44 -3.84
N PRO A 56 -10.03 8.21 -4.65
CA PRO A 56 -11.26 9.00 -4.52
C PRO A 56 -11.91 8.84 -3.14
N VAL A 57 -11.90 7.63 -2.59
CA VAL A 57 -12.50 7.31 -1.28
C VAL A 57 -11.77 8.01 -0.14
N ILE A 58 -10.44 8.10 -0.22
CA ILE A 58 -9.62 8.84 0.75
C ILE A 58 -9.89 10.35 0.64
N ALA A 59 -9.91 10.89 -0.59
CA ALA A 59 -10.18 12.29 -0.88
C ALA A 59 -11.55 12.72 -0.34
N ASP A 60 -12.61 11.95 -0.64
CA ASP A 60 -13.97 12.18 -0.15
C ASP A 60 -14.02 12.16 1.39
N THR A 61 -13.32 11.23 2.03
CA THR A 61 -13.32 11.13 3.50
C THR A 61 -12.64 12.32 4.17
N LEU A 62 -11.57 12.82 3.54
CA LEU A 62 -10.80 13.95 4.03
C LEU A 62 -11.37 15.31 3.59
N GLU A 63 -12.34 15.30 2.65
CA GLU A 63 -12.91 16.50 2.04
C GLU A 63 -11.85 17.37 1.33
N ILE A 64 -10.91 16.70 0.62
CA ILE A 64 -9.82 17.31 -0.15
C ILE A 64 -9.82 16.82 -1.60
N GLU A 65 -9.08 17.51 -2.48
CA GLU A 65 -8.85 17.05 -3.84
C GLU A 65 -7.87 15.84 -3.88
N GLU A 66 -7.99 14.96 -4.87
CA GLU A 66 -7.14 13.76 -4.99
C GLU A 66 -5.62 14.04 -5.00
N ASN A 67 -5.21 15.15 -5.63
CA ASN A 67 -3.82 15.56 -5.72
C ASN A 67 -3.25 16.08 -4.38
N GLU A 68 -4.10 16.54 -3.45
CA GLU A 68 -3.70 17.02 -2.13
C GLU A 68 -3.31 15.86 -1.19
N ILE A 69 -3.74 14.63 -1.47
CA ILE A 69 -3.34 13.45 -0.66
C ILE A 69 -1.81 13.28 -0.63
N SER A 70 -1.14 13.49 -1.78
CA SER A 70 0.33 13.42 -1.85
C SER A 70 1.01 14.50 -1.00
N ASP A 71 0.43 15.68 -0.92
CA ASP A 71 0.94 16.78 -0.09
C ASP A 71 0.70 16.49 1.41
N LEU A 72 -0.46 15.90 1.78
CA LEU A 72 -0.72 15.43 3.15
C LEU A 72 0.28 14.34 3.58
N ILE A 73 0.63 13.39 2.69
CA ILE A 73 1.66 12.39 2.98
C ILE A 73 3.02 13.07 3.19
N SER A 74 3.38 14.03 2.31
CA SER A 74 4.62 14.82 2.44
C SER A 74 4.68 15.60 3.75
N PHE A 75 3.55 16.20 4.15
CA PHE A 75 3.41 16.89 5.43
C PHE A 75 3.65 15.93 6.61
N GLY A 76 3.00 14.77 6.62
CA GLY A 76 3.15 13.76 7.67
C GLY A 76 4.59 13.29 7.83
N ILE A 77 5.29 13.06 6.70
CA ILE A 77 6.71 12.65 6.69
C ILE A 77 7.61 13.75 7.29
N SER A 78 7.33 15.01 6.95
CA SER A 78 8.16 16.16 7.39
C SER A 78 7.87 16.61 8.81
N ASN A 79 6.69 16.28 9.35
CA ASN A 79 6.20 16.76 10.66
C ASN A 79 5.67 15.60 11.52
N PRO A 80 6.45 14.53 11.78
CA PRO A 80 5.97 13.38 12.55
C PRO A 80 5.53 13.84 13.95
N LYS A 81 4.39 13.30 14.44
CA LYS A 81 3.76 13.67 15.70
C LYS A 81 3.58 12.43 16.59
N GLU A 82 3.80 12.58 17.91
CA GLU A 82 3.50 11.51 18.85
C GLU A 82 1.99 11.22 18.86
N PRO A 83 1.58 9.95 18.71
CA PRO A 83 0.19 9.57 18.87
C PRO A 83 -0.23 9.64 20.34
N LYS A 84 -1.52 9.78 20.59
CA LYS A 84 -2.07 9.85 21.95
C LYS A 84 -2.25 8.44 22.53
N LEU A 85 -1.45 8.08 23.51
CA LEU A 85 -1.60 6.82 24.24
C LEU A 85 -2.83 6.91 25.16
N ILE A 86 -3.78 5.96 25.03
CA ILE A 86 -4.96 5.85 25.87
C ILE A 86 -4.94 4.58 26.72
N PRO A 87 -5.71 4.52 27.84
CA PRO A 87 -5.89 3.31 28.61
C PRO A 87 -6.52 2.17 27.80
N GLN A 88 -6.21 0.93 28.14
CA GLN A 88 -6.80 -0.25 27.48
C GLN A 88 -8.34 -0.29 27.59
N SER A 89 -8.91 0.23 28.67
CA SER A 89 -10.36 0.35 28.87
C SER A 89 -11.06 1.18 27.81
N ASP A 90 -10.35 2.13 27.20
CA ASP A 90 -10.89 3.09 26.24
C ASP A 90 -10.64 2.66 24.78
N ALA A 91 -9.80 1.62 24.61
CA ALA A 91 -9.44 1.07 23.30
C ALA A 91 -10.53 0.13 22.78
N THR A 92 -11.35 0.60 21.82
CA THR A 92 -12.50 -0.17 21.31
C THR A 92 -12.12 -1.47 20.61
N VAL A 93 -10.90 -1.61 20.12
CA VAL A 93 -10.42 -2.86 19.53
C VAL A 93 -10.32 -3.99 20.56
N LEU A 94 -10.21 -3.67 21.86
CA LEU A 94 -10.10 -4.63 22.96
C LEU A 94 -11.46 -5.03 23.54
N GLU A 95 -12.59 -4.66 22.91
CA GLU A 95 -13.95 -4.99 23.39
C GLU A 95 -14.19 -6.50 23.53
N ASN A 96 -13.61 -7.31 22.67
CA ASN A 96 -13.75 -8.76 22.67
C ASN A 96 -12.38 -9.42 22.52
N CYS A 97 -12.22 -10.60 23.15
CA CYS A 97 -10.99 -11.37 23.14
C CYS A 97 -11.26 -12.84 22.81
N ILE A 98 -10.43 -13.43 21.97
CA ILE A 98 -10.41 -14.86 21.65
C ILE A 98 -9.05 -15.41 22.06
N ASP A 99 -9.03 -16.24 23.11
CA ASP A 99 -7.83 -16.91 23.61
C ASP A 99 -7.61 -18.28 22.95
N ASP A 100 -8.67 -19.00 22.57
CA ASP A 100 -8.59 -20.26 21.77
C ASP A 100 -8.64 -19.93 20.29
N VAL A 101 -7.47 -19.53 19.77
CA VAL A 101 -7.33 -19.06 18.38
C VAL A 101 -7.66 -20.17 17.38
N ASP A 102 -8.53 -19.83 16.43
CA ASP A 102 -8.85 -20.69 15.29
C ASP A 102 -9.09 -19.81 14.04
N LEU A 103 -8.04 -19.66 13.23
CA LEU A 103 -8.06 -18.85 12.02
C LEU A 103 -9.07 -19.34 10.98
N SER A 104 -9.49 -20.62 11.04
CA SER A 104 -10.52 -21.15 10.15
C SER A 104 -11.91 -20.53 10.37
N LYS A 105 -12.12 -19.94 11.56
CA LYS A 105 -13.36 -19.27 11.96
C LYS A 105 -13.42 -17.81 11.54
N LEU A 106 -12.32 -17.26 10.98
CA LEU A 106 -12.27 -15.92 10.41
C LEU A 106 -12.59 -15.97 8.90
N PRO A 107 -13.18 -14.92 8.33
CA PRO A 107 -13.51 -14.85 6.90
C PRO A 107 -12.27 -14.56 6.05
N ILE A 108 -11.18 -15.30 6.25
CA ILE A 108 -9.93 -15.16 5.50
C ILE A 108 -10.11 -15.82 4.13
N PRO A 109 -10.02 -15.07 3.00
CA PRO A 109 -10.28 -15.64 1.69
C PRO A 109 -9.07 -16.34 1.07
N GLN A 110 -9.32 -17.24 0.14
CA GLN A 110 -8.41 -17.60 -0.93
C GLN A 110 -8.81 -16.77 -2.16
N TYR A 111 -7.93 -15.86 -2.61
CA TYR A 111 -8.29 -14.89 -3.64
C TYR A 111 -8.25 -15.45 -5.04
N PHE A 112 -7.30 -16.34 -5.32
CA PHE A 112 -7.14 -16.97 -6.63
C PHE A 112 -6.97 -18.48 -6.48
N PRO A 113 -7.47 -19.29 -7.43
CA PRO A 113 -7.33 -20.77 -7.40
C PRO A 113 -5.87 -21.23 -7.38
N ILE A 114 -4.93 -20.40 -7.88
CA ILE A 114 -3.49 -20.71 -7.93
C ILE A 114 -2.77 -20.40 -6.62
N ASP A 115 -3.39 -19.63 -5.72
CA ASP A 115 -2.80 -19.34 -4.42
C ASP A 115 -2.64 -20.61 -3.59
N ALA A 116 -1.59 -20.67 -2.76
CA ALA A 116 -1.30 -21.82 -1.92
C ALA A 116 -2.42 -22.16 -0.92
N GLY A 117 -3.30 -21.22 -0.64
CA GLY A 117 -4.41 -21.34 0.31
C GLY A 117 -5.04 -19.98 0.64
N LYS A 118 -5.62 -19.89 1.83
CA LYS A 118 -6.20 -18.64 2.36
C LYS A 118 -5.10 -17.68 2.79
N TYR A 119 -5.25 -16.40 2.43
CA TYR A 119 -4.27 -15.36 2.75
C TYR A 119 -4.89 -14.19 3.51
N LEU A 120 -4.20 -13.76 4.57
CA LEU A 120 -4.42 -12.48 5.20
C LEU A 120 -3.57 -11.44 4.45
N THR A 121 -4.22 -10.52 3.72
CA THR A 121 -3.57 -9.60 2.78
C THR A 121 -3.50 -8.16 3.27
N SER A 122 -4.41 -7.76 4.17
CA SER A 122 -4.47 -6.43 4.77
C SER A 122 -3.71 -6.33 6.10
N ALA A 123 -2.87 -7.32 6.42
CA ALA A 123 -2.15 -7.40 7.68
C ALA A 123 -1.06 -6.32 7.78
N MET A 124 -1.24 -5.35 8.67
CA MET A 124 -0.18 -4.46 9.10
C MET A 124 0.51 -5.06 10.33
N VAL A 125 1.79 -5.32 10.22
CA VAL A 125 2.61 -5.83 11.33
C VAL A 125 3.23 -4.67 12.07
N PHE A 126 2.89 -4.55 13.35
CA PHE A 126 3.51 -3.62 14.29
C PHE A 126 4.52 -4.36 15.15
N VAL A 127 5.68 -3.77 15.34
CA VAL A 127 6.76 -4.29 16.19
C VAL A 127 7.42 -3.15 16.94
N MET A 128 7.89 -3.41 18.15
CA MET A 128 8.69 -2.47 18.93
C MET A 128 10.10 -3.02 19.07
N GLU A 129 11.10 -2.22 18.70
CA GLU A 129 12.52 -2.54 18.85
C GLU A 129 13.26 -1.37 19.49
N GLU A 130 13.85 -1.59 20.67
CA GLU A 130 14.59 -0.56 21.41
C GLU A 130 13.80 0.75 21.65
N GLY A 131 12.48 0.66 21.79
CA GLY A 131 11.59 1.82 21.98
C GLY A 131 11.12 2.49 20.69
N ILE A 132 11.55 2.03 19.52
CA ILE A 132 11.13 2.51 18.20
C ILE A 132 10.06 1.58 17.65
N SER A 133 8.95 2.15 17.18
CA SER A 133 7.86 1.43 16.52
C SER A 133 8.14 1.30 15.02
N ASN A 134 7.85 0.14 14.44
CA ASN A 134 7.79 -0.02 12.99
C ASN A 134 6.46 -0.67 12.61
N ALA A 135 5.83 -0.19 11.54
CA ALA A 135 4.61 -0.73 10.98
C ALA A 135 4.78 -0.99 9.48
N SER A 136 4.39 -2.18 8.99
CA SER A 136 4.50 -2.53 7.57
C SER A 136 3.52 -3.61 7.16
N PHE A 137 3.08 -3.56 5.89
CA PHE A 137 2.22 -4.58 5.31
C PHE A 137 2.96 -5.87 4.99
N HIS A 138 2.35 -6.99 5.36
CA HIS A 138 2.84 -8.34 5.03
C HIS A 138 1.68 -9.28 4.70
N ARG A 139 1.75 -9.95 3.54
CA ARG A 139 0.83 -11.05 3.26
C ARG A 139 1.18 -12.28 4.11
N MET A 140 0.15 -13.00 4.56
CA MET A 140 0.32 -14.18 5.41
C MET A 140 -0.54 -15.33 4.93
N LEU A 141 0.09 -16.47 4.62
CA LEU A 141 -0.57 -17.72 4.26
C LEU A 141 -1.04 -18.44 5.52
N VAL A 142 -2.32 -18.76 5.64
CA VAL A 142 -2.83 -19.58 6.74
C VAL A 142 -2.31 -21.01 6.59
N LEU A 143 -1.68 -21.53 7.61
CA LEU A 143 -1.11 -22.90 7.65
C LEU A 143 -1.98 -23.82 8.49
N GLU A 144 -2.17 -23.45 9.74
CA GLU A 144 -2.86 -24.23 10.75
C GLU A 144 -3.82 -23.33 11.57
N LYS A 145 -4.39 -23.89 12.64
CA LYS A 145 -5.38 -23.24 13.50
C LYS A 145 -4.92 -21.88 14.03
N ASP A 146 -3.64 -21.76 14.41
CA ASP A 146 -3.04 -20.59 15.03
C ASP A 146 -1.73 -20.14 14.36
N GLN A 147 -1.42 -20.66 13.15
CA GLN A 147 -0.16 -20.41 12.48
C GLN A 147 -0.35 -19.90 11.05
N MET A 148 0.53 -18.98 10.66
CA MET A 148 0.63 -18.44 9.29
C MET A 148 2.09 -18.39 8.85
N ALA A 149 2.34 -18.45 7.53
CA ALA A 149 3.64 -18.12 6.94
C ALA A 149 3.62 -16.64 6.49
N ILE A 150 4.56 -15.83 7.00
CA ILE A 150 4.64 -14.40 6.68
C ILE A 150 5.67 -14.13 5.59
N ARG A 151 5.29 -13.42 4.54
CA ARG A 151 6.22 -12.98 3.49
C ARG A 151 7.04 -11.77 3.98
N ILE A 152 8.34 -11.97 4.18
CA ILE A 152 9.29 -10.92 4.61
C ILE A 152 10.20 -10.55 3.44
N VAL A 153 10.37 -9.24 3.21
CA VAL A 153 11.38 -8.68 2.30
C VAL A 153 12.49 -8.00 3.09
N PRO A 154 13.73 -7.91 2.57
CA PRO A 154 14.87 -7.31 3.28
C PRO A 154 14.69 -5.81 3.55
N ARG A 155 13.99 -5.45 4.63
CA ARG A 155 13.72 -4.10 5.14
C ARG A 155 13.76 -4.11 6.68
N HIS A 156 13.07 -3.17 7.36
CA HIS A 156 13.14 -2.97 8.82
C HIS A 156 12.75 -4.21 9.60
N LEU A 157 11.55 -4.76 9.41
CA LEU A 157 11.11 -5.97 10.10
C LEU A 157 12.07 -7.15 9.88
N HIS A 158 12.64 -7.30 8.67
CA HIS A 158 13.64 -8.33 8.40
C HIS A 158 14.89 -8.17 9.26
N LYS A 159 15.40 -6.94 9.45
CA LYS A 159 16.56 -6.67 10.30
C LYS A 159 16.28 -7.04 11.77
N ILE A 160 15.10 -6.67 12.27
CA ILE A 160 14.66 -6.98 13.64
C ILE A 160 14.60 -8.50 13.84
N ILE A 161 13.93 -9.22 12.92
CA ILE A 161 13.83 -10.69 12.97
C ILE A 161 15.21 -11.33 12.95
N HIS A 162 16.12 -10.88 12.07
CA HIS A 162 17.46 -11.43 12.01
C HIS A 162 18.28 -11.20 13.28
N LYS A 163 18.14 -10.03 13.90
CA LYS A 163 18.78 -9.71 15.19
C LYS A 163 18.30 -10.68 16.27
N ASN A 164 16.98 -10.84 16.43
CA ASN A 164 16.40 -11.71 17.46
C ASN A 164 16.73 -13.19 17.22
N ARG A 165 16.64 -13.65 15.97
CA ARG A 165 17.05 -15.02 15.60
C ARG A 165 18.53 -15.29 15.88
N GLY A 166 19.39 -14.28 15.75
CA GLY A 166 20.83 -14.39 16.06
C GLY A 166 21.11 -14.74 17.52
N ILE A 167 20.16 -14.47 18.42
CA ILE A 167 20.23 -14.85 19.85
C ILE A 167 19.23 -15.95 20.21
N GLY A 168 18.58 -16.57 19.23
CA GLY A 168 17.65 -17.68 19.43
C GLY A 168 16.25 -17.27 19.89
N GLU A 169 15.88 -15.98 19.79
CA GLU A 169 14.60 -15.45 20.25
C GLU A 169 13.61 -15.24 19.11
N SER A 170 12.33 -15.45 19.39
CA SER A 170 11.20 -15.04 18.53
C SER A 170 11.02 -13.52 18.58
N THR A 171 10.31 -12.97 17.58
CA THR A 171 10.01 -11.54 17.53
C THR A 171 8.54 -11.29 17.86
N LYS A 172 8.26 -10.61 18.97
CA LYS A 172 6.90 -10.24 19.39
C LYS A 172 6.34 -9.17 18.45
N ILE A 173 5.14 -9.38 17.95
CA ILE A 173 4.45 -8.49 17.03
C ILE A 173 2.97 -8.33 17.39
N ALA A 174 2.34 -7.37 16.78
CA ALA A 174 0.88 -7.28 16.68
C ALA A 174 0.49 -7.13 15.19
N ILE A 175 -0.52 -7.88 14.76
CA ILE A 175 -1.07 -7.80 13.42
C ILE A 175 -2.37 -7.01 13.52
N VAL A 176 -2.45 -5.88 12.83
CA VAL A 176 -3.59 -4.96 12.86
C VAL A 176 -4.32 -5.01 11.51
N MET A 177 -5.64 -5.10 11.54
CA MET A 177 -6.51 -5.06 10.37
C MET A 177 -7.67 -4.09 10.58
N GLY A 178 -8.08 -3.39 9.52
CA GLY A 178 -9.18 -2.44 9.59
C GLY A 178 -8.84 -1.24 10.46
N ALA A 179 -7.76 -0.54 10.14
CA ALA A 179 -7.40 0.73 10.75
C ALA A 179 -7.80 1.92 9.87
N ASP A 180 -7.68 3.12 10.41
CA ASP A 180 -7.87 4.37 9.68
C ASP A 180 -7.05 4.39 8.36
N PRO A 181 -7.59 4.93 7.23
CA PRO A 181 -6.88 4.99 5.96
C PRO A 181 -5.52 5.67 6.03
N LEU A 182 -5.33 6.68 6.88
CA LEU A 182 -4.04 7.36 7.05
C LEU A 182 -3.01 6.47 7.76
N VAL A 183 -3.45 5.57 8.63
CA VAL A 183 -2.61 4.51 9.21
C VAL A 183 -2.23 3.48 8.14
N LEU A 184 -3.18 3.07 7.29
CA LEU A 184 -2.92 2.18 6.16
C LEU A 184 -1.88 2.79 5.21
N LEU A 185 -2.05 4.06 4.83
CA LEU A 185 -1.10 4.78 3.97
C LEU A 185 0.29 4.87 4.61
N SER A 186 0.39 5.22 5.89
CA SER A 186 1.69 5.35 6.55
C SER A 186 2.44 4.02 6.66
N ALA A 187 1.75 2.92 6.98
CA ALA A 187 2.34 1.58 7.02
C ALA A 187 2.82 1.06 5.64
N ALA A 188 2.35 1.68 4.55
CA ALA A 188 2.77 1.39 3.19
C ALA A 188 3.96 2.25 2.71
N ILE A 189 4.32 3.31 3.43
CA ILE A 189 5.50 4.13 3.12
C ILE A 189 6.78 3.33 3.42
N SER A 190 7.84 3.59 2.69
CA SER A 190 9.18 3.07 3.02
C SER A 190 10.03 4.21 3.52
N PHE A 191 10.31 4.20 4.79
CA PHE A 191 11.16 5.17 5.47
C PHE A 191 12.59 4.65 5.69
N ASP A 192 13.47 5.54 6.14
CA ASP A 192 14.70 5.18 6.81
C ASP A 192 14.40 4.62 8.22
N PHE A 193 15.34 3.91 8.83
CA PHE A 193 15.09 3.09 10.01
C PHE A 193 14.66 3.86 11.26
N ASP A 194 14.95 5.14 11.33
CA ASP A 194 14.65 6.05 12.45
C ASP A 194 13.30 6.77 12.33
N CYS A 195 12.56 6.55 11.25
CA CYS A 195 11.22 7.13 11.05
C CYS A 195 10.14 6.11 11.43
N GLU A 196 9.25 6.51 12.33
CA GLU A 196 8.16 5.67 12.83
C GLU A 196 6.86 5.93 12.05
N GLU A 197 6.35 4.93 11.36
CA GLU A 197 5.12 5.02 10.55
C GLU A 197 3.94 5.54 11.36
N ILE A 198 3.83 5.13 12.62
CA ILE A 198 2.71 5.55 13.49
C ILE A 198 2.74 7.06 13.82
N LYS A 199 3.93 7.67 13.89
CA LYS A 199 4.08 9.12 14.10
C LYS A 199 3.73 9.91 12.83
N VAL A 200 4.05 9.38 11.66
CA VAL A 200 3.63 9.92 10.37
C VAL A 200 2.10 9.84 10.24
N ALA A 201 1.51 8.70 10.58
CA ALA A 201 0.06 8.54 10.63
C ALA A 201 -0.60 9.54 11.58
N ALA A 202 -0.02 9.77 12.76
CA ALA A 202 -0.55 10.73 13.74
C ALA A 202 -0.49 12.17 13.24
N ALA A 203 0.57 12.54 12.50
CA ALA A 203 0.67 13.85 11.89
C ALA A 203 -0.39 14.05 10.78
N MET A 204 -0.51 13.08 9.87
CA MET A 204 -1.54 13.11 8.82
C MET A 204 -2.96 13.12 9.42
N HIS A 205 -3.22 12.33 10.46
CA HIS A 205 -4.51 12.27 11.13
C HIS A 205 -4.89 13.61 11.78
N ASN A 206 -3.93 14.25 12.43
CA ASN A 206 -4.15 15.55 13.03
C ASN A 206 -4.44 16.64 11.99
N GLU A 207 -3.68 16.67 10.88
CA GLU A 207 -3.87 17.61 9.78
C GLU A 207 -5.20 17.35 9.06
N GLY A 208 -5.48 16.09 8.69
CA GLY A 208 -6.65 15.74 7.89
C GLY A 208 -7.97 15.73 8.65
N TYR A 209 -7.99 15.41 9.95
CA TYR A 209 -9.23 15.27 10.73
C TYR A 209 -9.32 16.24 11.92
N GLY A 210 -8.27 16.99 12.24
CA GLY A 210 -8.25 17.94 13.35
C GLY A 210 -8.21 17.30 14.74
N GLY A 211 -7.76 16.04 14.86
CA GLY A 211 -7.71 15.30 16.14
C GLY A 211 -6.50 14.40 16.27
N ASP A 212 -6.23 13.92 17.49
CA ASP A 212 -5.12 13.02 17.75
C ASP A 212 -5.43 11.59 17.30
N LEU A 213 -4.43 10.90 16.73
CA LEU A 213 -4.47 9.45 16.54
C LEU A 213 -4.30 8.76 17.90
N GLU A 214 -5.32 8.04 18.34
CA GLU A 214 -5.29 7.30 19.60
C GLU A 214 -4.68 5.90 19.40
N VAL A 215 -3.76 5.54 20.31
CA VAL A 215 -3.07 4.25 20.32
C VAL A 215 -3.15 3.61 21.68
N VAL A 216 -3.00 2.28 21.72
CA VAL A 216 -3.01 1.49 22.96
C VAL A 216 -1.77 0.60 23.01
N LYS A 217 -1.21 0.41 24.21
CA LYS A 217 -0.12 -0.54 24.45
C LYS A 217 -0.69 -1.89 24.85
N LEU A 218 -0.33 -2.92 24.11
CA LEU A 218 -0.72 -4.31 24.37
C LEU A 218 0.17 -4.94 25.45
N GLU A 219 -0.24 -6.12 25.96
CA GLU A 219 0.47 -6.90 26.98
C GLU A 219 1.88 -7.34 26.56
N ASN A 220 2.10 -7.57 25.24
CA ASN A 220 3.43 -7.89 24.68
C ASN A 220 4.34 -6.66 24.49
N GLY A 221 3.85 -5.48 24.85
CA GLY A 221 4.58 -4.21 24.77
C GLY A 221 4.44 -3.45 23.45
N VAL A 222 3.80 -4.03 22.43
CA VAL A 222 3.59 -3.38 21.11
C VAL A 222 2.51 -2.30 21.24
N ILE A 223 2.75 -1.15 20.60
CA ILE A 223 1.79 -0.03 20.53
C ILE A 223 1.09 -0.08 19.17
N VAL A 224 -0.25 -0.01 19.18
CA VAL A 224 -1.11 -0.18 18.01
C VAL A 224 -2.25 0.83 18.00
N PRO A 225 -2.90 1.11 16.85
CA PRO A 225 -4.11 1.93 16.79
C PRO A 225 -5.22 1.39 17.68
N ALA A 226 -5.75 2.22 18.59
CA ALA A 226 -6.71 1.81 19.61
C ALA A 226 -8.10 1.46 19.09
N HIS A 227 -8.42 1.89 17.86
CA HIS A 227 -9.76 1.77 17.26
C HIS A 227 -9.77 0.97 15.95
N ALA A 228 -8.77 0.10 15.75
CA ALA A 228 -8.77 -0.87 14.66
C ALA A 228 -9.92 -1.89 14.83
N GLU A 229 -10.25 -2.61 13.77
CA GLU A 229 -11.31 -3.62 13.81
C GLU A 229 -10.84 -4.95 14.44
N PHE A 230 -9.57 -5.35 14.12
CA PHE A 230 -8.92 -6.55 14.65
C PHE A 230 -7.47 -6.27 15.03
N ILE A 231 -7.03 -6.93 16.10
CA ILE A 231 -5.62 -7.07 16.48
C ILE A 231 -5.35 -8.53 16.81
N MET A 232 -4.29 -9.10 16.23
CA MET A 232 -3.77 -10.39 16.63
C MET A 232 -2.45 -10.17 17.37
N VAL A 233 -2.36 -10.58 18.62
CA VAL A 233 -1.10 -10.67 19.38
C VAL A 233 -0.39 -11.92 18.92
N ALA A 234 0.88 -11.78 18.52
CA ALA A 234 1.59 -12.86 17.86
C ALA A 234 3.11 -12.78 18.05
N GLU A 235 3.79 -13.85 17.66
CA GLU A 235 5.25 -13.89 17.55
C GLU A 235 5.71 -14.50 16.21
N ILE A 236 6.77 -13.94 15.65
CA ILE A 236 7.47 -14.52 14.50
C ILE A 236 8.51 -15.49 15.03
N LEU A 237 8.35 -16.78 14.72
CA LEU A 237 9.20 -17.85 15.21
C LEU A 237 10.58 -17.86 14.54
N VAL A 238 11.51 -18.56 15.15
CA VAL A 238 12.86 -18.81 14.56
C VAL A 238 12.82 -19.80 13.41
N THR A 239 11.73 -20.54 13.24
CA THR A 239 11.52 -21.57 12.22
C THR A 239 10.89 -21.02 10.95
N ASP A 240 11.22 -21.61 9.82
CA ASP A 240 10.69 -21.26 8.50
C ASP A 240 9.81 -22.39 7.92
N THR A 241 8.97 -22.02 6.97
CA THR A 241 8.12 -22.91 6.16
C THR A 241 8.01 -22.41 4.72
N ALA A 242 7.41 -23.20 3.84
CA ALA A 242 7.12 -22.78 2.47
C ALA A 242 5.96 -21.75 2.44
N GLU A 243 6.19 -20.59 1.81
CA GLU A 243 5.18 -19.56 1.54
C GLU A 243 5.03 -19.37 0.02
N GLY A 244 3.81 -19.29 -0.47
CA GLY A 244 3.46 -19.21 -1.89
C GLY A 244 3.06 -20.58 -2.48
N PRO A 245 2.58 -20.62 -3.74
CA PRO A 245 2.48 -19.46 -4.66
C PRO A 245 1.38 -18.47 -4.24
N PHE A 246 1.50 -17.25 -4.75
CA PHE A 246 0.56 -16.17 -4.51
C PHE A 246 0.49 -15.23 -5.72
N VAL A 247 -0.70 -14.73 -6.06
CA VAL A 247 -0.85 -13.68 -7.09
C VAL A 247 -0.54 -12.34 -6.45
N ASP A 248 0.54 -11.68 -6.90
CA ASP A 248 0.98 -10.40 -6.33
C ASP A 248 0.44 -9.20 -7.15
N ILE A 249 0.85 -7.99 -6.82
CA ILE A 249 0.36 -6.71 -7.34
C ILE A 249 0.31 -6.61 -8.88
N THR A 250 1.23 -7.28 -9.57
CA THR A 250 1.25 -7.31 -11.04
C THR A 250 0.21 -8.25 -11.65
N GLY A 251 -0.60 -8.94 -10.83
CA GLY A 251 -1.53 -9.97 -11.30
C GLY A 251 -0.83 -11.26 -11.74
N THR A 252 0.48 -11.37 -11.52
CA THR A 252 1.26 -12.56 -11.88
C THR A 252 1.63 -13.37 -10.64
N LYS A 253 1.87 -14.67 -10.86
CA LYS A 253 2.21 -15.61 -9.80
C LYS A 253 3.62 -15.33 -9.24
N ASP A 254 3.71 -15.06 -7.92
CA ASP A 254 4.98 -15.03 -7.19
C ASP A 254 5.45 -16.44 -6.81
N LYS A 255 6.75 -16.59 -6.58
CA LYS A 255 7.43 -17.87 -6.34
C LYS A 255 7.21 -18.36 -4.91
N ILE A 256 7.29 -19.68 -4.73
CA ILE A 256 7.40 -20.33 -3.43
C ILE A 256 8.77 -20.00 -2.81
N ARG A 257 8.79 -19.63 -1.51
CA ARG A 257 10.01 -19.31 -0.76
C ARG A 257 9.92 -19.86 0.66
N SER A 258 11.08 -20.11 1.26
CA SER A 258 11.19 -20.33 2.71
C SER A 258 10.96 -19.01 3.43
N GLN A 259 10.00 -18.97 4.36
CA GLN A 259 9.58 -17.78 5.07
C GLN A 259 9.24 -18.11 6.53
N PRO A 260 9.36 -17.12 7.46
CA PRO A 260 9.07 -17.33 8.87
C PRO A 260 7.63 -17.78 9.15
N ILE A 261 7.48 -18.59 10.20
CA ILE A 261 6.18 -18.90 10.79
C ILE A 261 5.82 -17.82 11.80
N VAL A 262 4.56 -17.38 11.75
CA VAL A 262 3.91 -16.53 12.77
C VAL A 262 2.98 -17.41 13.57
N LYS A 263 3.10 -17.38 14.89
CA LYS A 263 2.16 -18.01 15.82
C LYS A 263 1.28 -16.94 16.44
N ILE A 264 -0.04 -17.11 16.35
CA ILE A 264 -1.02 -16.22 16.94
C ILE A 264 -1.35 -16.71 18.36
N GLU A 265 -1.21 -15.84 19.33
CA GLU A 265 -1.47 -16.15 20.74
C GLU A 265 -2.89 -15.76 21.15
N LYS A 266 -3.41 -14.66 20.59
CA LYS A 266 -4.68 -14.06 20.97
C LYS A 266 -5.23 -13.16 19.88
N ILE A 267 -6.54 -13.04 19.76
CA ILE A 267 -7.21 -12.14 18.82
C ILE A 267 -8.13 -11.21 19.60
N TYR A 268 -7.93 -9.91 19.43
CA TYR A 268 -8.86 -8.88 19.87
C TYR A 268 -9.68 -8.36 18.69
N HIS A 269 -10.94 -8.03 18.92
CA HIS A 269 -11.79 -7.45 17.89
C HIS A 269 -12.92 -6.57 18.47
N ARG A 270 -13.38 -5.61 17.69
CA ARG A 270 -14.56 -4.81 18.01
C ARG A 270 -15.84 -5.65 17.95
N SER A 271 -16.90 -5.17 18.59
CA SER A 271 -18.24 -5.75 18.42
C SER A 271 -18.74 -5.55 17.00
N ASN A 272 -19.26 -6.62 16.35
CA ASN A 272 -19.67 -6.63 14.93
C ASN A 272 -18.59 -6.06 14.00
N PRO A 273 -17.40 -6.65 13.94
CA PRO A 273 -16.25 -6.04 13.26
C PRO A 273 -16.37 -6.11 11.75
N TYR A 274 -15.64 -5.21 11.09
CA TYR A 274 -15.35 -5.30 9.67
C TYR A 274 -14.02 -6.00 9.44
N PHE A 275 -14.04 -7.10 8.71
CA PHE A 275 -12.81 -7.76 8.28
C PHE A 275 -12.33 -7.09 7.00
N HIS A 276 -11.26 -6.33 7.08
CA HIS A 276 -10.65 -5.70 5.92
C HIS A 276 -9.94 -6.76 5.09
N ALA A 277 -10.34 -6.95 3.82
CA ALA A 277 -9.73 -7.86 2.89
C ALA A 277 -9.19 -7.08 1.68
N LEU A 278 -7.88 -7.03 1.56
CA LEU A 278 -7.19 -6.38 0.45
C LEU A 278 -7.07 -7.35 -0.73
N ILE A 279 -7.76 -7.06 -1.83
CA ILE A 279 -7.71 -7.92 -3.03
C ILE A 279 -6.35 -7.77 -3.72
N PRO A 280 -5.57 -8.87 -3.87
CA PRO A 280 -4.29 -8.82 -4.56
C PRO A 280 -4.47 -8.36 -6.01
N ALA A 281 -3.57 -7.49 -6.49
CA ALA A 281 -3.64 -6.81 -7.78
C ALA A 281 -4.87 -5.89 -7.99
N GLY A 282 -5.74 -5.73 -6.99
CA GLY A 282 -6.87 -4.80 -7.02
C GLY A 282 -6.44 -3.33 -6.92
N ILE A 283 -7.40 -2.43 -7.11
CA ILE A 283 -7.15 -0.97 -7.09
C ILE A 283 -6.62 -0.51 -5.74
N GLU A 284 -7.17 -1.02 -4.64
CA GLU A 284 -6.71 -0.69 -3.29
C GLU A 284 -5.26 -1.11 -3.05
N HIS A 285 -4.87 -2.33 -3.50
CA HIS A 285 -3.49 -2.80 -3.44
C HIS A 285 -2.55 -1.87 -4.21
N GLN A 286 -2.96 -1.48 -5.43
CA GLN A 286 -2.20 -0.54 -6.26
C GLN A 286 -2.09 0.84 -5.61
N THR A 287 -3.14 1.33 -4.96
CA THR A 287 -3.16 2.60 -4.24
C THR A 287 -2.19 2.57 -3.06
N LEU A 288 -2.28 1.58 -2.19
CA LEU A 288 -1.41 1.45 -1.01
C LEU A 288 0.07 1.27 -1.39
N MET A 289 0.37 0.58 -2.49
CA MET A 289 1.75 0.43 -2.95
C MET A 289 2.28 1.68 -3.66
N GLY A 290 1.46 2.32 -4.49
CA GLY A 290 1.87 3.39 -5.40
C GLY A 290 1.79 4.78 -4.79
N LEU A 291 0.66 5.15 -4.19
CA LEU A 291 0.41 6.51 -3.69
C LEU A 291 1.51 7.01 -2.73
N PRO A 292 2.03 6.21 -1.78
CA PRO A 292 3.13 6.64 -0.91
C PRO A 292 4.48 6.87 -1.63
N ARG A 293 4.59 6.56 -2.92
CA ARG A 293 5.77 6.84 -3.75
C ARG A 293 5.71 8.18 -4.45
N THR A 294 4.53 8.77 -4.58
CA THR A 294 4.37 10.05 -5.29
C THR A 294 5.16 11.19 -4.65
N PRO A 295 5.21 11.36 -3.30
CA PRO A 295 6.04 12.38 -2.68
C PRO A 295 7.54 12.21 -2.95
N THR A 296 8.06 10.98 -2.92
CA THR A 296 9.50 10.73 -3.17
C THR A 296 9.88 11.05 -4.62
N ILE A 297 9.00 10.74 -5.57
CA ILE A 297 9.19 11.10 -6.98
C ILE A 297 9.11 12.63 -7.15
N LYS A 298 8.04 13.26 -6.62
CA LYS A 298 7.82 14.72 -6.69
C LYS A 298 9.01 15.50 -6.14
N ASN A 299 9.56 15.05 -5.00
CA ASN A 299 10.73 15.66 -4.37
C ASN A 299 11.99 15.53 -5.23
N GLU A 300 12.25 14.37 -5.86
CA GLU A 300 13.41 14.20 -6.74
C GLU A 300 13.28 15.01 -8.03
N VAL A 301 12.10 15.07 -8.63
CA VAL A 301 11.85 15.85 -9.85
C VAL A 301 11.97 17.35 -9.57
N ASN A 302 11.47 17.84 -8.42
CA ASN A 302 11.58 19.25 -8.03
C ASN A 302 13.02 19.74 -7.82
N LYS A 303 14.01 18.83 -7.71
CA LYS A 303 15.44 19.22 -7.67
C LYS A 303 15.98 19.63 -9.06
N VAL A 304 15.29 19.26 -10.14
CA VAL A 304 15.79 19.44 -11.52
C VAL A 304 14.84 20.25 -12.40
N THR A 305 13.52 20.19 -12.15
CA THR A 305 12.50 20.99 -12.84
C THR A 305 11.26 21.09 -11.98
N LYS A 306 10.32 22.00 -12.28
CA LYS A 306 9.08 22.14 -11.51
C LYS A 306 8.15 20.97 -11.82
N CYS A 307 7.94 20.11 -10.83
CA CYS A 307 6.97 19.03 -10.87
C CYS A 307 5.56 19.57 -10.55
N ILE A 308 4.61 19.34 -11.43
CA ILE A 308 3.20 19.69 -11.21
C ILE A 308 2.49 18.56 -10.46
N ASP A 309 2.51 17.34 -11.04
CA ASP A 309 1.88 16.17 -10.42
C ASP A 309 2.58 14.88 -10.83
N VAL A 310 2.35 13.81 -10.05
CA VAL A 310 2.91 12.46 -10.24
C VAL A 310 1.81 11.42 -10.07
N ARG A 311 1.67 10.53 -11.04
CA ARG A 311 0.72 9.41 -10.95
C ARG A 311 1.40 8.08 -11.27
N LEU A 312 1.26 7.10 -10.37
CA LEU A 312 1.58 5.70 -10.66
C LEU A 312 0.43 5.11 -11.50
N MET A 313 0.76 4.58 -12.68
CA MET A 313 -0.24 4.17 -13.67
C MET A 313 -0.85 2.81 -13.33
N LYS A 314 -2.18 2.69 -13.40
CA LYS A 314 -2.91 1.41 -13.23
C LYS A 314 -2.42 0.33 -14.20
N ALA A 315 -2.13 0.69 -15.46
CA ALA A 315 -1.55 -0.21 -16.47
C ALA A 315 -0.18 -0.79 -16.05
N GLY A 316 0.57 -0.09 -15.18
CA GLY A 316 1.80 -0.57 -14.55
C GLY A 316 1.56 -1.17 -13.16
N SER A 317 0.33 -1.55 -12.84
CA SER A 317 -0.10 -2.10 -11.55
C SER A 317 0.19 -1.16 -10.36
N GLY A 318 0.13 0.16 -10.59
CA GLY A 318 0.46 1.16 -9.56
C GLY A 318 1.91 1.10 -9.07
N TRP A 319 2.82 0.39 -9.78
CA TRP A 319 4.17 0.11 -9.31
C TRP A 319 5.26 0.23 -10.36
N LEU A 320 5.05 -0.30 -11.56
CA LEU A 320 6.09 -0.40 -12.61
C LEU A 320 6.10 0.76 -13.57
N SER A 321 5.09 1.63 -13.57
CA SER A 321 4.98 2.76 -14.48
C SER A 321 4.51 4.02 -13.76
N ALA A 322 5.14 5.16 -14.09
CA ALA A 322 4.74 6.49 -13.63
C ALA A 322 4.59 7.45 -14.80
N THR A 323 3.65 8.38 -14.66
CA THR A 323 3.57 9.60 -15.47
C THR A 323 3.82 10.80 -14.58
N VAL A 324 4.63 11.73 -15.03
CA VAL A 324 4.97 12.96 -14.31
C VAL A 324 4.66 14.16 -15.20
N SER A 325 3.86 15.07 -14.67
CA SER A 325 3.57 16.36 -15.30
C SER A 325 4.55 17.41 -14.79
N ILE A 326 5.17 18.16 -15.71
CA ILE A 326 6.16 19.20 -15.41
C ILE A 326 5.81 20.53 -16.07
N GLU A 327 6.38 21.60 -15.52
CA GLU A 327 6.45 22.90 -16.21
C GLU A 327 7.82 23.00 -16.89
N LYS A 328 7.84 22.71 -18.20
CA LYS A 328 9.07 22.66 -19.00
C LYS A 328 9.59 24.06 -19.30
N CYS A 329 10.87 24.33 -18.99
CA CYS A 329 11.60 25.57 -19.27
C CYS A 329 12.75 25.38 -20.27
N SER A 330 13.17 24.14 -20.51
CA SER A 330 14.24 23.80 -21.47
C SER A 330 14.03 22.39 -22.05
N ASP A 331 14.69 22.07 -23.17
CA ASP A 331 14.60 20.73 -23.78
C ASP A 331 15.24 19.63 -22.92
N LEU A 332 16.10 19.99 -21.98
CA LEU A 332 16.73 19.02 -21.07
C LEU A 332 15.84 18.64 -19.87
N ASP A 333 14.80 19.42 -19.59
CA ASP A 333 14.00 19.23 -18.38
C ASP A 333 13.30 17.88 -18.36
N ALA A 334 12.73 17.44 -19.47
CA ALA A 334 12.06 16.15 -19.56
C ALA A 334 13.03 14.98 -19.31
N LYS A 335 14.24 15.01 -19.92
CA LYS A 335 15.27 13.99 -19.68
C LYS A 335 15.73 13.98 -18.23
N ASN A 336 15.96 15.15 -17.64
CA ASN A 336 16.33 15.28 -16.22
C ASN A 336 15.22 14.78 -15.29
N ALA A 337 13.95 15.05 -15.62
CA ALA A 337 12.79 14.56 -14.88
C ALA A 337 12.66 13.03 -14.98
N ILE A 338 12.95 12.41 -16.13
CA ILE A 338 13.00 10.95 -16.29
C ILE A 338 14.01 10.35 -15.30
N ASP A 339 15.25 10.87 -15.30
CA ASP A 339 16.31 10.37 -14.42
C ASP A 339 15.96 10.57 -12.94
N ALA A 340 15.38 11.73 -12.60
CA ALA A 340 14.91 12.04 -11.24
C ALA A 340 13.77 11.10 -10.79
N THR A 341 12.83 10.82 -11.68
CA THR A 341 11.71 9.90 -11.40
C THR A 341 12.22 8.49 -11.08
N PHE A 342 13.19 7.98 -11.83
CA PHE A 342 13.80 6.69 -11.52
C PHE A 342 14.60 6.68 -10.21
N ARG A 343 15.19 7.82 -9.79
CA ARG A 343 15.80 7.95 -8.46
C ARG A 343 14.74 7.92 -7.36
N GLY A 344 13.63 8.65 -7.55
CA GLY A 344 12.52 8.71 -6.58
C GLY A 344 11.82 7.36 -6.38
N HIS A 345 11.76 6.52 -7.44
CA HIS A 345 11.20 5.17 -7.34
C HIS A 345 11.99 4.16 -8.20
N PRO A 346 13.04 3.53 -7.64
CA PRO A 346 13.92 2.62 -8.40
C PRO A 346 13.25 1.37 -8.98
N SER A 347 12.03 1.02 -8.54
CA SER A 347 11.27 -0.13 -9.08
C SER A 347 10.56 0.16 -10.40
N LEU A 348 10.44 1.42 -10.81
CA LEU A 348 9.83 1.79 -12.08
C LEU A 348 10.56 1.14 -13.26
N LYS A 349 9.78 0.74 -14.26
CA LYS A 349 10.21 0.20 -15.54
C LYS A 349 9.93 1.16 -16.70
N LYS A 350 8.81 1.92 -16.61
CA LYS A 350 8.41 2.95 -17.58
C LYS A 350 8.16 4.26 -16.88
N VAL A 351 8.65 5.36 -17.47
CA VAL A 351 8.35 6.74 -17.06
C VAL A 351 7.92 7.52 -18.29
N VAL A 352 6.85 8.29 -18.18
CA VAL A 352 6.39 9.24 -19.20
C VAL A 352 6.40 10.62 -18.58
N ILE A 353 7.03 11.60 -19.25
CA ILE A 353 6.97 13.00 -18.85
C ILE A 353 6.05 13.74 -19.82
N VAL A 354 5.13 14.53 -19.28
CA VAL A 354 4.14 15.31 -20.04
C VAL A 354 4.07 16.76 -19.53
N ASP A 355 3.48 17.65 -20.33
CA ASP A 355 3.18 19.02 -19.91
C ASP A 355 1.97 19.07 -18.96
N ALA A 356 1.78 20.24 -18.31
CA ALA A 356 0.73 20.48 -17.33
C ALA A 356 -0.71 20.44 -17.88
N ASP A 357 -0.88 20.52 -19.20
CA ASP A 357 -2.20 20.46 -19.88
C ASP A 357 -2.73 19.01 -20.05
N ILE A 358 -1.91 17.99 -19.76
CA ILE A 358 -2.30 16.58 -19.87
C ILE A 358 -2.86 16.08 -18.53
N ASN A 359 -4.06 15.51 -18.59
CA ASN A 359 -4.64 14.82 -17.42
C ASN A 359 -3.93 13.48 -17.19
N ILE A 360 -2.96 13.45 -16.27
CA ILE A 360 -2.21 12.23 -15.96
C ILE A 360 -3.02 11.17 -15.17
N GLY A 361 -4.22 11.51 -14.70
CA GLY A 361 -5.19 10.57 -14.13
C GLY A 361 -5.85 9.69 -15.20
N ASN A 362 -5.86 10.14 -16.46
CA ASN A 362 -6.42 9.43 -17.61
C ASN A 362 -5.30 8.83 -18.49
N GLY A 363 -5.25 7.50 -18.55
CA GLY A 363 -4.26 6.80 -19.38
C GLY A 363 -4.37 7.08 -20.88
N ASP A 364 -5.57 7.34 -21.39
CA ASP A 364 -5.79 7.64 -22.80
C ASP A 364 -5.23 9.03 -23.16
N ASP A 365 -5.33 10.02 -22.26
CA ASP A 365 -4.73 11.35 -22.47
C ASP A 365 -3.20 11.27 -22.46
N VAL A 366 -2.63 10.45 -21.59
CA VAL A 366 -1.18 10.20 -21.53
C VAL A 366 -0.70 9.53 -22.83
N GLU A 367 -1.40 8.48 -23.28
CA GLU A 367 -1.04 7.79 -24.53
C GLU A 367 -1.22 8.71 -25.75
N TRP A 368 -2.25 9.55 -25.77
CA TRP A 368 -2.42 10.57 -26.78
C TRP A 368 -1.21 11.52 -26.83
N ALA A 369 -0.74 12.01 -25.68
CA ALA A 369 0.45 12.87 -25.63
C ALA A 369 1.71 12.14 -26.15
N VAL A 370 1.89 10.87 -25.77
CA VAL A 370 2.99 10.04 -26.28
C VAL A 370 2.95 9.94 -27.81
N LEU A 371 1.78 9.72 -28.42
CA LEU A 371 1.63 9.51 -29.85
C LEU A 371 1.71 10.82 -30.65
N THR A 372 1.39 11.97 -30.04
CA THR A 372 1.30 13.26 -30.78
C THR A 372 2.43 14.21 -30.46
N ARG A 373 3.18 14.01 -29.36
CA ARG A 373 4.24 14.95 -28.93
C ARG A 373 5.63 14.31 -28.87
N SER A 374 5.78 13.01 -29.18
CA SER A 374 7.10 12.36 -29.15
C SER A 374 7.47 11.66 -30.44
N GLN A 375 8.78 11.58 -30.73
CA GLN A 375 9.36 10.79 -31.80
C GLN A 375 10.24 9.69 -31.22
N PRO A 376 9.97 8.40 -31.51
CA PRO A 376 10.66 7.28 -30.87
C PRO A 376 12.18 7.26 -31.02
N ASP A 377 12.71 7.85 -32.10
CA ASP A 377 14.16 7.91 -32.35
C ASP A 377 14.88 9.02 -31.57
N LYS A 378 14.15 9.96 -30.94
CA LYS A 378 14.69 11.10 -30.21
C LYS A 378 14.27 11.15 -28.76
N ASP A 379 12.99 10.86 -28.50
CA ASP A 379 12.32 11.14 -27.22
C ASP A 379 12.16 9.90 -26.34
N TYR A 380 12.63 8.72 -26.82
CA TYR A 380 12.62 7.47 -26.09
C TYR A 380 14.02 7.12 -25.58
N TYR A 381 14.17 7.05 -24.25
CA TYR A 381 15.42 6.78 -23.56
C TYR A 381 15.42 5.37 -22.99
N ILE A 382 16.33 4.51 -23.45
CA ILE A 382 16.46 3.12 -22.96
C ILE A 382 17.66 3.03 -22.02
N PHE A 383 17.40 2.61 -20.77
CA PHE A 383 18.40 2.41 -19.73
C PHE A 383 18.61 0.90 -19.53
N LYS A 384 19.72 0.36 -19.99
CA LYS A 384 20.08 -1.07 -19.82
C LYS A 384 20.74 -1.31 -18.47
N ASN A 385 20.69 -2.58 -17.99
CA ASN A 385 21.39 -3.04 -16.80
C ASN A 385 21.03 -2.26 -15.53
N GLN A 386 19.77 -1.87 -15.39
CA GLN A 386 19.25 -1.17 -14.21
C GLN A 386 18.77 -2.17 -13.16
N LYS A 387 18.77 -1.76 -11.88
CA LYS A 387 18.13 -2.56 -10.82
C LYS A 387 16.64 -2.74 -11.13
N GLY A 388 16.20 -4.01 -11.25
CA GLY A 388 14.81 -4.37 -11.52
C GLY A 388 14.01 -4.60 -10.24
N SER A 389 12.69 -4.36 -10.31
CA SER A 389 11.75 -4.76 -9.26
C SER A 389 11.69 -6.28 -9.13
N SER A 390 11.61 -6.81 -7.90
CA SER A 390 11.34 -8.25 -7.69
C SER A 390 9.93 -8.67 -8.15
N LEU A 391 9.05 -7.70 -8.38
CA LEU A 391 7.68 -7.89 -8.85
C LEU A 391 7.57 -7.82 -10.39
N ASP A 392 8.65 -7.47 -11.09
CA ASP A 392 8.72 -7.53 -12.56
C ASP A 392 8.97 -8.97 -13.01
N PRO A 393 7.99 -9.65 -13.64
CA PRO A 393 8.14 -11.03 -14.07
C PRO A 393 9.18 -11.22 -15.18
N THR A 394 9.56 -10.12 -15.86
CA THR A 394 10.54 -10.15 -16.96
C THR A 394 11.95 -9.73 -16.51
N ARG A 395 12.15 -9.49 -15.20
CA ARG A 395 13.47 -9.19 -14.63
C ARG A 395 14.45 -10.32 -14.91
N TYR A 396 15.67 -9.96 -15.31
CA TYR A 396 16.73 -10.94 -15.56
C TYR A 396 17.12 -11.69 -14.26
N PRO A 397 17.67 -12.91 -14.38
CA PRO A 397 18.06 -13.72 -13.22
C PRO A 397 19.06 -13.05 -12.28
N ASP A 398 19.93 -12.17 -12.80
CA ASP A 398 20.90 -11.37 -12.03
C ASP A 398 20.28 -10.20 -11.26
N GLY A 399 18.95 -10.00 -11.39
CA GLY A 399 18.23 -8.94 -10.73
C GLY A 399 18.17 -7.62 -11.51
N THR A 400 18.74 -7.58 -12.71
CA THR A 400 18.69 -6.40 -13.60
C THR A 400 17.47 -6.38 -14.50
N THR A 401 17.16 -5.22 -15.09
CA THR A 401 16.14 -5.01 -16.10
C THR A 401 16.54 -3.88 -17.03
N SER A 402 15.85 -3.75 -18.16
CA SER A 402 15.91 -2.53 -18.96
C SER A 402 14.72 -1.63 -18.61
N LYS A 403 14.96 -0.31 -18.58
CA LYS A 403 13.93 0.70 -18.29
C LYS A 403 13.75 1.62 -19.50
N ILE A 404 12.58 2.25 -19.59
CA ILE A 404 12.28 3.20 -20.65
C ILE A 404 11.74 4.51 -20.03
N GLY A 405 12.29 5.65 -20.50
CA GLY A 405 11.75 6.97 -20.28
C GLY A 405 11.26 7.54 -21.61
N ILE A 406 10.15 8.25 -21.60
CA ILE A 406 9.54 8.88 -22.77
C ILE A 406 9.33 10.35 -22.46
N ASP A 407 9.89 11.23 -23.30
CA ASP A 407 9.55 12.65 -23.34
C ASP A 407 8.35 12.82 -24.26
N ALA A 408 7.19 13.12 -23.68
CA ALA A 408 5.95 13.43 -24.38
C ALA A 408 5.52 14.88 -24.10
N THR A 409 6.49 15.78 -23.93
CA THR A 409 6.27 17.21 -23.76
C THR A 409 6.40 17.93 -25.11
N ILE A 410 5.78 19.10 -25.21
CA ILE A 410 5.92 19.97 -26.37
C ILE A 410 7.39 20.47 -26.44
N PRO A 411 8.08 20.42 -27.63
CA PRO A 411 9.43 20.93 -27.72
C PRO A 411 9.51 22.40 -27.32
N HIS A 412 10.58 22.78 -26.59
CA HIS A 412 10.71 24.14 -26.08
C HIS A 412 10.76 25.16 -27.20
N GLY A 413 9.98 26.24 -27.06
CA GLY A 413 9.90 27.30 -28.05
C GLY A 413 8.94 27.07 -29.26
N MET A 414 8.27 25.89 -29.30
CA MET A 414 7.24 25.64 -30.32
C MET A 414 5.90 26.28 -29.94
N ASP A 415 5.08 26.58 -30.97
CA ASP A 415 3.72 27.08 -30.74
C ASP A 415 2.84 25.98 -30.12
N LYS A 416 2.48 26.18 -28.87
CA LYS A 416 1.67 25.21 -28.10
C LYS A 416 0.31 24.93 -28.74
N SER A 417 -0.25 25.88 -29.49
CA SER A 417 -1.57 25.72 -30.13
C SER A 417 -1.63 24.56 -31.13
N GLU A 418 -0.48 24.18 -31.74
CA GLU A 418 -0.38 23.06 -32.68
C GLU A 418 -0.45 21.69 -31.98
N TYR A 419 -0.27 21.64 -30.65
CA TYR A 419 -0.17 20.44 -29.87
C TYR A 419 -1.33 20.25 -28.87
N LEU A 420 -2.34 21.14 -28.87
CA LEU A 420 -3.47 21.05 -27.95
C LEU A 420 -4.46 19.96 -28.38
N ASN A 421 -5.00 19.26 -27.38
CA ASN A 421 -6.13 18.37 -27.58
C ASN A 421 -7.43 19.20 -27.60
N HIS A 422 -8.17 19.18 -28.70
CA HIS A 422 -9.42 19.91 -28.88
C HIS A 422 -10.67 18.99 -28.74
N ARG A 423 -10.52 17.80 -28.17
CA ARG A 423 -11.61 16.82 -27.97
C ARG A 423 -12.37 17.08 -26.69
#